data_7ecbcd41842541413c51ada30fb3f5a1
#
_entry.id   7ecbcd41842541413c51ada30fb3f5a1
#
_cell.length_a   1.000
_cell.length_b   1.000
_cell.length_c   1.000
_cell.angle_alpha   90.00
_cell.angle_beta   90.00
_cell.angle_gamma   90.00
#
_symmetry.space_group_name_H-M   'P 1'
#
loop_
_entity.id
_entity.type
_entity.pdbx_description
1 polymer ?
#
loop_
_entity_poly.entity_id
_entity_poly.type
_entity_poly.pdbx_seq_one_letter_code
_entity_poly.pdbx_strand_id
1 'polypeptide(L)'
;VRRDFENEPQIASAVVRRIFPDTLAVEVIERKPVLRLALKSKGAASPELWLASMEGVLYQGARYSRVSLAQLPFLDVSPAFLKRDETGLYRPLAEVSRVSPLLELARQETPEIYRDWKVVSFLRPEADPAVDPGSHVLVRAGKVKKIRFSPRSYGAQLRRLHYLLGEPAFRQAPVVESIDLSHGRSVFARIDPV
;
A
#
# COMPACT_ATOMS: atom_id res chain seq x y z
N VAL A 1 -21.65 -17.20 -15.64
CA VAL A 1 -20.76 -16.29 -16.40
C VAL A 1 -20.38 -15.07 -15.56
N ARG A 2 -21.28 -14.14 -15.16
CA ARG A 2 -20.92 -12.95 -14.36
C ARG A 2 -20.24 -13.32 -13.04
N ARG A 3 -20.84 -14.24 -12.26
CA ARG A 3 -20.29 -14.72 -10.98
C ARG A 3 -18.92 -15.36 -11.13
N ASP A 4 -18.64 -16.00 -12.26
CA ASP A 4 -17.35 -16.66 -12.49
C ASP A 4 -16.23 -15.62 -12.63
N PHE A 5 -16.52 -14.47 -13.23
CA PHE A 5 -15.58 -13.33 -13.28
C PHE A 5 -15.41 -12.66 -11.91
N GLU A 6 -16.50 -12.45 -11.17
CA GLU A 6 -16.46 -11.80 -9.86
C GLU A 6 -15.78 -12.66 -8.78
N ASN A 7 -15.70 -13.98 -8.99
CA ASN A 7 -14.92 -14.88 -8.12
C ASN A 7 -13.40 -14.78 -8.34
N GLU A 8 -12.96 -14.16 -9.45
CA GLU A 8 -11.54 -13.90 -9.68
C GLU A 8 -11.09 -12.68 -8.87
N PRO A 9 -10.18 -12.82 -7.86
CA PRO A 9 -9.85 -11.73 -6.95
C PRO A 9 -9.22 -10.50 -7.64
N GLN A 10 -8.63 -10.65 -8.84
CA GLN A 10 -8.12 -9.54 -9.65
C GLN A 10 -9.25 -8.67 -10.22
N ILE A 11 -10.47 -9.21 -10.37
CA ILE A 11 -11.59 -8.51 -10.96
C ILE A 11 -12.37 -7.75 -9.87
N ALA A 12 -12.51 -6.44 -10.06
CA ALA A 12 -13.30 -5.60 -9.17
C ALA A 12 -14.81 -5.70 -9.48
N SER A 13 -15.14 -5.71 -10.77
CA SER A 13 -16.53 -5.88 -11.23
C SER A 13 -16.57 -6.41 -12.65
N ALA A 14 -17.68 -7.09 -13.00
CA ALA A 14 -17.97 -7.54 -14.35
C ALA A 14 -19.41 -7.21 -14.73
N VAL A 15 -19.61 -6.67 -15.94
CA VAL A 15 -20.92 -6.43 -16.53
C VAL A 15 -21.06 -7.33 -17.75
N VAL A 16 -22.09 -8.16 -17.77
CA VAL A 16 -22.40 -9.04 -18.90
C VAL A 16 -23.69 -8.57 -19.54
N ARG A 17 -23.63 -8.24 -20.82
CA ARG A 17 -24.78 -7.82 -21.61
C ARG A 17 -24.98 -8.79 -22.78
N ARG A 18 -26.24 -9.17 -23.03
CA ARG A 18 -26.59 -9.93 -24.22
C ARG A 18 -26.94 -8.97 -25.37
N ILE A 19 -26.27 -9.16 -26.47
CA ILE A 19 -26.56 -8.47 -27.75
C ILE A 19 -27.15 -9.51 -28.67
N PHE A 20 -28.44 -9.33 -29.03
CA PHE A 20 -29.11 -10.26 -29.92
C PHE A 20 -28.48 -10.23 -31.31
N PRO A 21 -28.47 -11.38 -32.04
CA PRO A 21 -29.13 -12.66 -31.67
C PRO A 21 -28.27 -13.56 -30.77
N ASP A 22 -26.96 -13.50 -30.79
CA ASP A 22 -26.06 -14.57 -30.32
C ASP A 22 -24.78 -14.09 -29.61
N THR A 23 -24.64 -12.79 -29.36
CA THR A 23 -23.42 -12.19 -28.80
C THR A 23 -23.56 -11.88 -27.32
N LEU A 24 -22.52 -12.18 -26.54
CA LEU A 24 -22.34 -11.70 -25.15
C LEU A 24 -21.20 -10.67 -25.12
N ALA A 25 -21.51 -9.44 -24.71
CA ALA A 25 -20.52 -8.44 -24.40
C ALA A 25 -20.18 -8.51 -22.91
N VAL A 26 -18.90 -8.61 -22.59
CA VAL A 26 -18.40 -8.65 -21.22
C VAL A 26 -17.45 -7.46 -21.02
N GLU A 27 -17.79 -6.62 -20.05
CA GLU A 27 -16.96 -5.50 -19.62
C GLU A 27 -16.42 -5.83 -18.23
N VAL A 28 -15.11 -5.77 -18.06
CA VAL A 28 -14.42 -6.15 -16.84
C VAL A 28 -13.62 -4.96 -16.33
N ILE A 29 -13.76 -4.66 -15.03
CA ILE A 29 -12.92 -3.70 -14.32
C ILE A 29 -11.98 -4.47 -13.41
N GLU A 30 -10.69 -4.34 -13.68
CA GLU A 30 -9.65 -4.96 -12.84
C GLU A 30 -9.29 -4.08 -11.64
N ARG A 31 -8.93 -4.73 -10.53
CA ARG A 31 -8.40 -4.05 -9.35
C ARG A 31 -7.01 -3.47 -9.64
N LYS A 32 -6.77 -2.26 -9.16
CA LYS A 32 -5.45 -1.62 -9.26
C LYS A 32 -4.64 -1.97 -8.02
N PRO A 33 -3.46 -2.59 -8.17
CA PRO A 33 -2.61 -2.88 -7.04
C PRO A 33 -1.96 -1.59 -6.51
N VAL A 34 -1.87 -1.49 -5.19
CA VAL A 34 -1.22 -0.36 -4.48
C VAL A 34 -0.03 -0.81 -3.65
N LEU A 35 0.01 -2.07 -3.28
CA LEU A 35 1.08 -2.71 -2.50
C LEU A 35 1.36 -4.11 -3.05
N ARG A 36 2.53 -4.62 -2.75
CA ARG A 36 2.92 -6.01 -3.02
C ARG A 36 3.35 -6.71 -1.74
N LEU A 37 3.14 -8.01 -1.67
CA LEU A 37 3.52 -8.86 -0.55
C LEU A 37 4.33 -10.05 -1.07
N ALA A 38 5.31 -10.48 -0.27
CA ALA A 38 6.02 -11.74 -0.48
C ALA A 38 5.52 -12.74 0.56
N LEU A 39 4.68 -13.67 0.15
CA LEU A 39 4.11 -14.68 1.04
C LEU A 39 4.75 -16.04 0.78
N LYS A 40 5.24 -16.68 1.83
CA LYS A 40 5.81 -18.02 1.74
C LYS A 40 4.76 -19.03 2.14
N SER A 41 4.27 -19.79 1.18
CA SER A 41 3.40 -20.94 1.44
C SER A 41 4.19 -22.06 2.13
N LYS A 42 3.53 -22.83 3.02
CA LYS A 42 4.16 -23.95 3.73
C LYS A 42 4.66 -24.98 2.72
N GLY A 43 5.97 -25.23 2.74
CA GLY A 43 6.63 -26.18 1.81
C GLY A 43 7.11 -25.55 0.48
N ALA A 44 6.82 -24.28 0.21
CA ALA A 44 7.34 -23.60 -0.99
C ALA A 44 8.82 -23.26 -0.84
N ALA A 45 9.58 -23.48 -1.93
CA ALA A 45 11.02 -23.15 -1.98
C ALA A 45 11.28 -21.66 -1.92
N SER A 46 10.41 -20.83 -2.53
CA SER A 46 10.52 -19.37 -2.61
C SER A 46 9.18 -18.71 -2.26
N PRO A 47 9.22 -17.45 -1.79
CA PRO A 47 8.00 -16.70 -1.56
C PRO A 47 7.30 -16.37 -2.89
N GLU A 48 5.98 -16.38 -2.85
CA GLU A 48 5.12 -15.97 -3.95
C GLU A 48 4.81 -14.48 -3.85
N LEU A 49 4.75 -13.80 -5.00
CA LEU A 49 4.37 -12.40 -5.06
C LEU A 49 2.84 -12.29 -5.08
N TRP A 50 2.31 -11.60 -4.09
CA TRP A 50 0.91 -11.22 -3.98
C TRP A 50 0.76 -9.70 -4.11
N LEU A 51 -0.38 -9.26 -4.58
CA LEU A 51 -0.74 -7.86 -4.73
C LEU A 51 -1.90 -7.53 -3.80
N ALA A 52 -1.93 -6.30 -3.30
CA ALA A 52 -3.05 -5.76 -2.55
C ALA A 52 -3.68 -4.60 -3.33
N SER A 53 -5.00 -4.65 -3.52
CA SER A 53 -5.78 -3.54 -4.07
C SER A 53 -6.01 -2.44 -3.04
N MET A 54 -6.58 -1.31 -3.46
CA MET A 54 -6.96 -0.21 -2.57
C MET A 54 -7.95 -0.64 -1.48
N GLU A 55 -8.81 -1.60 -1.76
CA GLU A 55 -9.79 -2.16 -0.83
C GLU A 55 -9.18 -3.22 0.10
N GLY A 56 -7.90 -3.51 -0.06
CA GLY A 56 -7.19 -4.52 0.73
C GLY A 56 -7.38 -5.96 0.23
N VAL A 57 -8.00 -6.18 -0.92
CA VAL A 57 -8.14 -7.51 -1.52
C VAL A 57 -6.77 -8.00 -1.98
N LEU A 58 -6.40 -9.22 -1.53
CA LEU A 58 -5.14 -9.86 -1.92
C LEU A 58 -5.37 -10.80 -3.10
N TYR A 59 -4.48 -10.71 -4.11
CA TYR A 59 -4.55 -11.55 -5.29
C TYR A 59 -3.19 -11.77 -5.93
N GLN A 60 -3.05 -12.83 -6.69
CA GLN A 60 -1.90 -13.05 -7.57
C GLN A 60 -2.18 -12.36 -8.91
N GLY A 61 -1.43 -11.29 -9.18
CA GLY A 61 -1.67 -10.49 -10.38
C GLY A 61 -1.19 -11.18 -11.66
N ALA A 62 -2.09 -11.31 -12.63
CA ALA A 62 -1.76 -11.74 -13.98
C ALA A 62 -1.60 -10.53 -14.91
N ARG A 63 -0.66 -10.62 -15.88
CA ARG A 63 -0.45 -9.64 -16.97
C ARG A 63 0.03 -8.25 -16.54
N TYR A 64 0.51 -8.08 -15.31
CA TYR A 64 1.18 -6.83 -14.93
C TYR A 64 2.63 -6.81 -15.39
N SER A 65 3.11 -5.64 -15.84
CA SER A 65 4.52 -5.50 -16.18
C SER A 65 5.40 -5.55 -14.92
N ARG A 66 6.56 -6.18 -15.01
CA ARG A 66 7.52 -6.23 -13.89
C ARG A 66 7.96 -4.83 -13.46
N VAL A 67 8.06 -3.89 -14.39
CA VAL A 67 8.43 -2.50 -14.10
C VAL A 67 7.36 -1.81 -13.25
N SER A 68 6.08 -1.96 -13.62
CA SER A 68 4.96 -1.39 -12.85
C SER A 68 4.90 -1.99 -11.44
N LEU A 69 5.07 -3.31 -11.31
CA LEU A 69 5.06 -3.95 -10.00
C LEU A 69 6.26 -3.55 -9.14
N ALA A 70 7.44 -3.33 -9.76
CA ALA A 70 8.63 -2.92 -9.03
C ALA A 70 8.51 -1.54 -8.35
N GLN A 71 7.61 -0.69 -8.87
CA GLN A 71 7.34 0.64 -8.30
C GLN A 71 6.45 0.61 -7.06
N LEU A 72 5.75 -0.50 -6.80
CA LEU A 72 4.90 -0.64 -5.63
C LEU A 72 5.75 -0.97 -4.39
N PRO A 73 5.51 -0.31 -3.25
CA PRO A 73 6.17 -0.69 -2.01
C PRO A 73 5.66 -2.05 -1.51
N PHE A 74 6.50 -2.75 -0.75
CA PHE A 74 6.09 -3.97 -0.07
C PHE A 74 5.25 -3.65 1.15
N LEU A 75 4.20 -4.43 1.37
CA LEU A 75 3.46 -4.45 2.61
C LEU A 75 4.16 -5.40 3.60
N ASP A 76 4.56 -4.87 4.75
CA ASP A 76 5.04 -5.62 5.89
C ASP A 76 3.87 -5.79 6.88
N VAL A 77 3.28 -6.97 6.88
CA VAL A 77 2.11 -7.34 7.69
C VAL A 77 2.38 -8.63 8.44
N SER A 78 1.97 -8.69 9.70
CA SER A 78 2.09 -9.93 10.48
C SER A 78 1.25 -11.05 9.85
N PRO A 79 1.78 -12.28 9.75
CA PRO A 79 1.01 -13.43 9.27
C PRO A 79 -0.31 -13.68 10.02
N ALA A 80 -0.43 -13.21 11.26
CA ALA A 80 -1.65 -13.33 12.05
C ALA A 80 -2.86 -12.59 11.43
N PHE A 81 -2.62 -11.57 10.61
CA PHE A 81 -3.67 -10.83 9.89
C PHE A 81 -4.04 -11.46 8.55
N LEU A 82 -3.23 -12.39 8.04
CA LEU A 82 -3.45 -13.08 6.77
C LEU A 82 -4.38 -14.28 6.96
N LYS A 83 -5.65 -14.01 7.19
CA LYS A 83 -6.68 -15.04 7.38
C LYS A 83 -7.30 -15.41 6.05
N ARG A 84 -7.51 -16.70 5.83
CA ARG A 84 -8.27 -17.22 4.68
C ARG A 84 -9.75 -17.39 5.08
N ASP A 85 -10.61 -17.24 4.10
CA ASP A 85 -12.02 -17.57 4.22
C ASP A 85 -12.29 -19.06 3.89
N GLU A 86 -13.56 -19.44 3.86
CA GLU A 86 -14.00 -20.82 3.57
C GLU A 86 -13.68 -21.26 2.13
N THR A 87 -13.48 -20.32 1.21
CA THR A 87 -13.12 -20.58 -0.19
C THR A 87 -11.61 -20.71 -0.38
N GLY A 88 -10.81 -20.47 0.68
CA GLY A 88 -9.36 -20.49 0.65
C GLY A 88 -8.73 -19.16 0.19
N LEU A 89 -9.52 -18.16 -0.13
CA LEU A 89 -9.06 -16.81 -0.46
C LEU A 89 -8.68 -16.03 0.81
N TYR A 90 -7.74 -15.11 0.69
CA TYR A 90 -7.42 -14.22 1.80
C TYR A 90 -8.55 -13.21 2.01
N ARG A 91 -8.92 -13.01 3.27
CA ARG A 91 -9.83 -11.94 3.65
C ARG A 91 -9.18 -10.59 3.36
N PRO A 92 -9.95 -9.58 2.88
CA PRO A 92 -9.42 -8.25 2.66
C PRO A 92 -8.79 -7.66 3.91
N LEU A 93 -7.64 -7.00 3.74
CA LEU A 93 -6.91 -6.32 4.82
C LEU A 93 -7.48 -4.91 4.99
N ALA A 94 -8.28 -4.69 6.02
CA ALA A 94 -8.90 -3.39 6.31
C ALA A 94 -7.86 -2.26 6.50
N GLU A 95 -6.66 -2.59 7.00
CA GLU A 95 -5.56 -1.65 7.19
C GLU A 95 -5.07 -1.07 5.86
N VAL A 96 -5.09 -1.88 4.79
CA VAL A 96 -4.70 -1.41 3.44
C VAL A 96 -5.68 -0.35 2.96
N SER A 97 -6.98 -0.53 3.14
CA SER A 97 -7.97 0.48 2.73
C SER A 97 -7.80 1.81 3.48
N ARG A 98 -7.34 1.78 4.73
CA ARG A 98 -7.05 2.97 5.54
C ARG A 98 -5.80 3.72 5.06
N VAL A 99 -4.81 3.02 4.54
CA VAL A 99 -3.55 3.63 4.06
C VAL A 99 -3.57 3.95 2.58
N SER A 100 -4.46 3.36 1.81
CA SER A 100 -4.57 3.59 0.36
C SER A 100 -4.65 5.07 -0.01
N PRO A 101 -5.37 5.95 0.72
CA PRO A 101 -5.36 7.39 0.45
C PRO A 101 -3.98 8.02 0.59
N LEU A 102 -3.15 7.58 1.54
CA LEU A 102 -1.75 8.04 1.65
C LEU A 102 -0.93 7.64 0.43
N LEU A 103 -1.04 6.38 0.00
CA LEU A 103 -0.30 5.85 -1.14
C LEU A 103 -0.69 6.58 -2.43
N GLU A 104 -1.99 6.79 -2.64
CA GLU A 104 -2.50 7.48 -3.82
C GLU A 104 -2.07 8.94 -3.86
N LEU A 105 -2.22 9.68 -2.75
CA LEU A 105 -1.77 11.07 -2.63
C LEU A 105 -0.25 11.19 -2.84
N ALA A 106 0.54 10.31 -2.22
CA ALA A 106 1.98 10.32 -2.38
C ALA A 106 2.39 10.09 -3.84
N ARG A 107 1.72 9.16 -4.52
CA ARG A 107 1.97 8.86 -5.94
C ARG A 107 1.62 10.02 -6.86
N GLN A 108 0.54 10.76 -6.54
CA GLN A 108 0.04 11.88 -7.37
C GLN A 108 0.75 13.19 -7.06
N GLU A 109 0.89 13.56 -5.78
CA GLU A 109 1.37 14.88 -5.36
C GLU A 109 2.89 14.93 -5.15
N THR A 110 3.52 13.80 -4.78
CA THR A 110 4.96 13.71 -4.48
C THR A 110 5.59 12.44 -5.08
N PRO A 111 5.52 12.25 -6.41
CA PRO A 111 5.96 11.01 -7.07
C PRO A 111 7.45 10.71 -6.87
N GLU A 112 8.30 11.72 -6.71
CA GLU A 112 9.72 11.58 -6.42
C GLU A 112 9.96 10.97 -5.04
N ILE A 113 9.14 11.34 -4.03
CA ILE A 113 9.21 10.78 -2.67
C ILE A 113 8.64 9.36 -2.68
N TYR A 114 7.49 9.16 -3.35
CA TYR A 114 6.84 7.86 -3.43
C TYR A 114 7.71 6.78 -4.08
N ARG A 115 8.48 7.11 -5.12
CA ARG A 115 9.39 6.16 -5.81
C ARG A 115 10.47 5.59 -4.90
N ASP A 116 10.83 6.33 -3.87
CA ASP A 116 11.82 5.90 -2.89
C ASP A 116 11.25 4.97 -1.80
N TRP A 117 9.92 4.88 -1.69
CA TRP A 117 9.27 4.01 -0.71
C TRP A 117 9.50 2.54 -1.03
N LYS A 118 9.98 1.79 -0.05
CA LYS A 118 10.34 0.37 -0.18
C LYS A 118 9.36 -0.53 0.54
N VAL A 119 9.02 -0.16 1.79
CA VAL A 119 8.15 -0.97 2.65
C VAL A 119 7.18 -0.07 3.40
N VAL A 120 5.94 -0.51 3.46
CA VAL A 120 4.88 0.08 4.29
C VAL A 120 4.46 -0.95 5.33
N SER A 121 4.35 -0.52 6.58
CA SER A 121 3.88 -1.35 7.70
C SER A 121 2.92 -0.56 8.59
N PHE A 122 2.12 -1.31 9.37
CA PHE A 122 1.18 -0.72 10.30
C PHE A 122 1.63 -0.98 11.73
N LEU A 123 1.67 0.07 12.56
CA LEU A 123 1.76 -0.06 13.99
C LEU A 123 0.35 -0.11 14.56
N ARG A 124 0.06 -1.16 15.33
CA ARG A 124 -1.26 -1.41 15.94
C ARG A 124 -2.40 -1.32 14.93
N PRO A 125 -2.44 -2.20 13.93
CA PRO A 125 -3.43 -2.17 12.87
C PRO A 125 -4.86 -2.41 13.37
N GLU A 126 -5.03 -3.09 14.51
CA GLU A 126 -6.30 -3.35 15.19
C GLU A 126 -6.86 -2.13 15.94
N ALA A 127 -6.03 -1.12 16.20
CA ALA A 127 -6.43 0.05 16.96
C ALA A 127 -7.27 1.02 16.11
N ASP A 128 -8.30 1.62 16.71
CA ASP A 128 -9.03 2.70 16.07
C ASP A 128 -8.16 3.96 16.04
N PRO A 129 -7.81 4.50 14.86
CA PRO A 129 -6.99 5.70 14.75
C PRO A 129 -7.63 6.95 15.40
N ALA A 130 -8.94 6.94 15.64
CA ALA A 130 -9.64 8.03 16.28
C ALA A 130 -9.44 8.05 17.80
N VAL A 131 -9.26 6.87 18.38
CA VAL A 131 -9.19 6.66 19.84
C VAL A 131 -7.78 6.35 20.29
N ASP A 132 -7.03 5.57 19.51
CA ASP A 132 -5.65 5.18 19.86
C ASP A 132 -4.62 6.04 19.13
N PRO A 133 -3.94 6.96 19.84
CA PRO A 133 -2.87 7.78 19.25
C PRO A 133 -1.64 6.96 18.83
N GLY A 134 -1.57 5.69 19.20
CA GLY A 134 -0.50 4.76 18.82
C GLY A 134 -0.67 4.12 17.43
N SER A 135 -1.82 4.27 16.77
CA SER A 135 -2.03 3.75 15.41
C SER A 135 -1.30 4.63 14.39
N HIS A 136 -0.30 4.08 13.74
CA HIS A 136 0.55 4.80 12.79
C HIS A 136 0.84 3.96 11.57
N VAL A 137 1.08 4.64 10.45
CA VAL A 137 1.66 4.05 9.24
C VAL A 137 3.17 4.33 9.26
N LEU A 138 3.96 3.28 9.11
CA LEU A 138 5.40 3.37 8.95
C LEU A 138 5.78 3.10 7.50
N VAL A 139 6.57 4.00 6.94
CA VAL A 139 7.17 3.83 5.62
C VAL A 139 8.69 3.77 5.78
N ARG A 140 9.30 2.77 5.17
CA ARG A 140 10.75 2.69 4.97
C ARG A 140 11.07 3.08 3.53
N ALA A 141 11.95 4.05 3.37
CA ALA A 141 12.40 4.56 2.09
C ALA A 141 13.91 4.40 1.95
N GLY A 142 14.44 4.64 0.76
CA GLY A 142 15.87 4.53 0.52
C GLY A 142 16.65 5.62 1.27
N LYS A 143 16.22 6.87 1.15
CA LYS A 143 16.86 8.01 1.80
C LYS A 143 16.47 8.16 3.28
N VAL A 144 15.23 7.85 3.64
CA VAL A 144 14.73 7.95 5.02
C VAL A 144 14.41 6.56 5.53
N LYS A 145 15.15 6.10 6.54
CA LYS A 145 14.98 4.74 7.08
C LYS A 145 13.59 4.52 7.68
N LYS A 146 13.01 5.55 8.30
CA LYS A 146 11.70 5.46 8.94
C LYS A 146 10.93 6.77 8.83
N ILE A 147 9.78 6.74 8.17
CA ILE A 147 8.82 7.84 8.11
C ILE A 147 7.55 7.37 8.82
N ARG A 148 7.08 8.14 9.80
CA ARG A 148 5.86 7.84 10.55
C ARG A 148 4.76 8.82 10.16
N PHE A 149 3.61 8.28 9.76
CA PHE A 149 2.40 9.04 9.46
C PHE A 149 1.29 8.71 10.45
N SER A 150 0.55 9.72 10.86
CA SER A 150 -0.76 9.53 11.49
C SER A 150 -1.80 9.21 10.41
N PRO A 151 -2.80 8.36 10.66
CA PRO A 151 -3.85 8.06 9.70
C PRO A 151 -4.81 9.24 9.43
N ARG A 152 -4.47 10.42 9.88
CA ARG A 152 -5.25 11.65 9.71
C ARG A 152 -4.45 12.67 8.87
N SER A 153 -5.15 13.38 7.97
CA SER A 153 -4.57 14.52 7.23
C SER A 153 -3.30 14.18 6.44
N TYR A 154 -3.30 13.09 5.70
CA TYR A 154 -2.15 12.63 4.90
C TYR A 154 -1.58 13.71 3.98
N GLY A 155 -2.41 14.49 3.28
CA GLY A 155 -1.94 15.56 2.39
C GLY A 155 -1.12 16.63 3.12
N ALA A 156 -1.53 17.04 4.34
CA ALA A 156 -0.75 17.99 5.13
C ALA A 156 0.60 17.40 5.58
N GLN A 157 0.65 16.12 5.91
CA GLN A 157 1.87 15.42 6.30
C GLN A 157 2.82 15.25 5.10
N LEU A 158 2.30 14.91 3.92
CA LEU A 158 3.10 14.80 2.70
C LEU A 158 3.70 16.15 2.28
N ARG A 159 2.94 17.24 2.34
CA ARG A 159 3.48 18.58 2.07
C ARG A 159 4.62 18.96 3.02
N ARG A 160 4.47 18.66 4.32
CA ARG A 160 5.54 18.88 5.31
C ARG A 160 6.77 18.03 5.02
N LEU A 161 6.56 16.76 4.66
CA LEU A 161 7.66 15.86 4.27
C LEU A 161 8.40 16.40 3.06
N HIS A 162 7.65 16.80 2.02
CA HIS A 162 8.22 17.37 0.80
C HIS A 162 9.06 18.62 1.10
N TYR A 163 8.51 19.55 1.88
CA TYR A 163 9.22 20.75 2.31
C TYR A 163 10.50 20.42 3.07
N LEU A 164 10.40 19.54 4.08
CA LEU A 164 11.53 19.14 4.92
C LEU A 164 12.66 18.49 4.10
N LEU A 165 12.33 17.58 3.19
CA LEU A 165 13.33 16.93 2.34
C LEU A 165 13.96 17.89 1.32
N GLY A 166 13.32 19.02 1.05
CA GLY A 166 13.85 20.13 0.25
C GLY A 166 14.89 20.97 0.97
N GLU A 167 14.92 20.99 2.30
CA GLU A 167 15.87 21.77 3.11
C GLU A 167 17.31 21.29 2.91
N PRO A 168 18.30 22.22 2.87
CA PRO A 168 19.71 21.88 2.61
C PRO A 168 20.26 20.78 3.50
N ALA A 169 19.94 20.82 4.79
CA ALA A 169 20.40 19.82 5.76
C ALA A 169 19.95 18.39 5.42
N PHE A 170 18.70 18.24 4.95
CA PHE A 170 18.15 16.95 4.55
C PHE A 170 18.59 16.54 3.14
N ARG A 171 18.75 17.50 2.23
CA ARG A 171 19.24 17.22 0.88
C ARG A 171 20.66 16.70 0.87
N GLN A 172 21.53 17.27 1.72
CA GLN A 172 22.95 16.92 1.83
C GLN A 172 23.18 15.66 2.70
N ALA A 173 22.26 15.34 3.61
CA ALA A 173 22.38 14.15 4.43
C ALA A 173 22.37 12.89 3.56
N PRO A 174 23.35 11.99 3.70
CA PRO A 174 23.37 10.73 2.93
C PRO A 174 22.20 9.84 3.30
N VAL A 175 21.85 9.78 4.58
CA VAL A 175 20.72 9.03 5.13
C VAL A 175 20.07 9.82 6.26
N VAL A 176 18.75 9.80 6.30
CA VAL A 176 17.94 10.33 7.41
C VAL A 176 17.41 9.14 8.22
N GLU A 177 17.69 9.11 9.52
CA GLU A 177 17.32 7.99 10.39
C GLU A 177 15.81 7.89 10.57
N SER A 178 15.16 9.01 10.90
CA SER A 178 13.71 9.02 11.06
C SER A 178 13.10 10.39 10.85
N ILE A 179 11.85 10.39 10.37
CA ILE A 179 10.97 11.57 10.31
C ILE A 179 9.61 11.14 10.88
N ASP A 180 9.17 11.83 11.92
CA ASP A 180 7.87 11.61 12.53
C ASP A 180 6.94 12.80 12.23
N LEU A 181 5.89 12.53 11.46
CA LEU A 181 4.88 13.49 11.01
C LEU A 181 3.56 13.37 11.80
N SER A 182 3.49 12.43 12.74
CA SER A 182 2.25 12.08 13.44
C SER A 182 1.79 13.12 14.49
N HIS A 183 2.65 14.06 14.84
CA HIS A 183 2.41 15.02 15.91
C HIS A 183 1.79 16.35 15.42
N GLY A 184 0.65 16.29 14.76
CA GLY A 184 -0.11 17.46 14.34
C GLY A 184 0.70 18.39 13.40
N ARG A 185 1.09 19.59 13.90
CA ARG A 185 1.89 20.56 13.13
C ARG A 185 3.39 20.38 13.29
N SER A 186 3.83 19.66 14.32
CA SER A 186 5.27 19.44 14.59
C SER A 186 5.80 18.28 13.79
N VAL A 187 7.07 18.37 13.41
CA VAL A 187 7.83 17.30 12.78
C VAL A 187 9.07 17.03 13.63
N PHE A 188 9.27 15.78 13.97
CA PHE A 188 10.50 15.36 14.64
C PHE A 188 11.36 14.59 13.65
N ALA A 189 12.57 15.05 13.43
CA ALA A 189 13.48 14.40 12.51
C ALA A 189 14.82 14.12 13.19
N ARG A 190 15.42 12.97 12.85
CA ARG A 190 16.74 12.57 13.28
C ARG A 190 17.61 12.30 12.05
N ILE A 191 18.71 13.01 11.98
CA ILE A 191 19.76 12.81 10.98
C ILE A 191 20.93 12.18 11.73
N ASP A 192 21.50 11.09 11.19
CA ASP A 192 22.74 10.55 11.74
C ASP A 192 23.86 11.59 11.49
N PRO A 193 24.60 11.99 12.53
CA PRO A 193 25.80 12.79 12.31
C PRO A 193 26.81 11.95 11.49
N VAL A 194 27.39 12.59 10.50
CA VAL A 194 28.48 12.01 9.69
C VAL A 194 29.71 11.83 10.56
#